data_229b9661c03ab97a63bd4ae507eed80e
#
_entry.id   229b9661c03ab97a63bd4ae507eed80e
#
_cell.length_a   1.000
_cell.length_b   1.000
_cell.length_c   1.000
_cell.angle_alpha   90.00
_cell.angle_beta   90.00
_cell.angle_gamma   90.00
#
_symmetry.space_group_name_H-M   'P 1'
#
loop_
_entity.id
_entity.type
_entity.pdbx_description
1 polymer ?
#
loop_
_entity_poly.entity_id
_entity_poly.type
_entity_poly.pdbx_seq_one_letter_code
_entity_poly.pdbx_strand_id
1 'polypeptide(L)'
;MAFLQQVSAAAGKPIAPALMAELGKKMRSFGMLGMYAMMGGLKKRPQAVVKADYDTVCCIAEFLKEAGFDVTHKICSHALKSVMNPVPDVKFYADEKERLDIFRSLQNTLVLADDVSIMQCDNTNTCLRISAPVINGSQVATHLPFMGIKGADYLMETIELYYQQLY
;
A
#
# COMPACT_ATOMS: atom_id res chain seq x y z
N MET A 1 15.28 1.36 -0.09
CA MET A 1 16.78 1.43 -0.09
C MET A 1 17.41 0.34 0.78
N ALA A 2 16.98 0.16 2.02
CA ALA A 2 17.55 -0.85 2.94
C ALA A 2 17.60 -2.28 2.37
N PHE A 3 16.53 -2.74 1.73
CA PHE A 3 16.46 -4.06 1.10
C PHE A 3 17.56 -4.26 0.04
N LEU A 4 17.74 -3.30 -0.87
CA LEU A 4 18.79 -3.42 -1.92
C LEU A 4 20.19 -3.42 -1.33
N GLN A 5 20.43 -2.68 -0.26
CA GLN A 5 21.71 -2.70 0.45
C GLN A 5 21.97 -4.06 1.10
N GLN A 6 20.97 -4.67 1.72
CA GLN A 6 21.07 -6.01 2.29
C GLN A 6 21.34 -7.07 1.21
N VAL A 7 20.61 -7.03 0.10
CA VAL A 7 20.83 -7.96 -1.03
C VAL A 7 22.24 -7.78 -1.62
N SER A 8 22.68 -6.53 -1.82
CA SER A 8 24.03 -6.21 -2.30
C SER A 8 25.11 -6.76 -1.37
N ALA A 9 24.94 -6.56 -0.07
CA ALA A 9 25.87 -7.09 0.94
C ALA A 9 25.88 -8.62 0.94
N ALA A 10 24.72 -9.28 0.90
CA ALA A 10 24.62 -10.73 0.86
C ALA A 10 25.20 -11.34 -0.43
N ALA A 11 25.01 -10.67 -1.56
CA ALA A 11 25.53 -11.11 -2.86
C ALA A 11 27.01 -10.75 -3.09
N GLY A 12 27.60 -9.93 -2.23
CA GLY A 12 28.99 -9.42 -2.41
C GLY A 12 29.15 -8.57 -3.67
N LYS A 13 28.06 -8.00 -4.21
CA LYS A 13 28.06 -7.22 -5.46
C LYS A 13 27.54 -5.81 -5.22
N PRO A 14 28.21 -4.75 -5.71
CA PRO A 14 27.71 -3.39 -5.58
C PRO A 14 26.40 -3.19 -6.36
N ILE A 15 25.53 -2.34 -5.85
CA ILE A 15 24.33 -1.93 -6.57
C ILE A 15 24.76 -1.12 -7.80
N ALA A 16 24.18 -1.44 -8.97
CA ALA A 16 24.49 -0.72 -10.21
C ALA A 16 24.21 0.79 -10.06
N PRO A 17 25.15 1.67 -10.44
CA PRO A 17 24.97 3.13 -10.31
C PRO A 17 23.73 3.66 -11.03
N ALA A 18 23.40 3.08 -12.20
CA ALA A 18 22.20 3.43 -12.97
C ALA A 18 20.91 3.16 -12.17
N LEU A 19 20.84 2.01 -11.48
CA LEU A 19 19.69 1.67 -10.62
C LEU A 19 19.58 2.63 -9.43
N MET A 20 20.72 2.99 -8.83
CA MET A 20 20.74 3.97 -7.73
C MET A 20 20.27 5.35 -8.19
N ALA A 21 20.66 5.78 -9.38
CA ALA A 21 20.23 7.07 -9.96
C ALA A 21 18.73 7.08 -10.26
N GLU A 22 18.19 5.97 -10.79
CA GLU A 22 16.76 5.82 -11.09
C GLU A 22 15.94 5.83 -9.80
N LEU A 23 16.33 5.05 -8.80
CA LEU A 23 15.70 5.03 -7.48
C LEU A 23 15.74 6.42 -6.81
N GLY A 24 16.86 7.12 -6.90
CA GLY A 24 17.00 8.46 -6.35
C GLY A 24 16.10 9.50 -7.03
N LYS A 25 15.80 9.34 -8.31
CA LYS A 25 14.80 10.18 -9.02
C LYS A 25 13.40 9.89 -8.50
N LYS A 26 13.04 8.61 -8.39
CA LYS A 26 11.71 8.19 -7.91
C LYS A 26 11.47 8.57 -6.47
N MET A 27 12.43 8.36 -5.58
CA MET A 27 12.30 8.79 -4.18
C MET A 27 12.10 10.31 -4.05
N ARG A 28 12.67 11.11 -4.93
CA ARG A 28 12.39 12.56 -4.97
C ARG A 28 10.95 12.86 -5.38
N SER A 29 10.41 12.12 -6.36
CA SER A 29 9.00 12.25 -6.76
C SER A 29 8.05 11.91 -5.59
N PHE A 30 8.35 10.83 -4.84
CA PHE A 30 7.60 10.48 -3.63
C PHE A 30 7.64 11.58 -2.56
N GLY A 31 8.81 12.13 -2.28
CA GLY A 31 8.97 13.22 -1.33
C GLY A 31 8.19 14.47 -1.76
N MET A 32 8.10 14.74 -3.05
CA MET A 32 7.30 15.85 -3.58
C MET A 32 5.81 15.62 -3.39
N LEU A 33 5.27 14.42 -3.61
CA LEU A 33 3.85 14.13 -3.39
C LEU A 33 3.44 14.29 -1.93
N GLY A 34 4.24 13.77 -1.00
CA GLY A 34 4.04 14.01 0.43
C GLY A 34 4.12 15.50 0.80
N MET A 35 5.00 16.24 0.14
CA MET A 35 5.12 17.69 0.33
C MET A 35 3.93 18.43 -0.27
N TYR A 36 3.43 18.06 -1.45
CA TYR A 36 2.20 18.62 -2.03
C TYR A 36 0.98 18.38 -1.15
N ALA A 37 0.85 17.19 -0.59
CA ALA A 37 -0.21 16.88 0.38
C ALA A 37 -0.14 17.77 1.62
N MET A 38 1.06 18.06 2.13
CA MET A 38 1.26 18.97 3.26
C MET A 38 1.06 20.44 2.88
N MET A 39 1.51 20.86 1.70
CA MET A 39 1.38 22.26 1.21
C MET A 39 -0.03 22.57 0.71
N GLY A 40 -0.79 21.58 0.26
CA GLY A 40 -2.18 21.71 -0.19
C GLY A 40 -3.19 21.98 0.94
N GLY A 41 -2.71 22.23 2.18
CA GLY A 41 -3.55 22.61 3.30
C GLY A 41 -4.31 21.46 3.94
N LEU A 42 -3.94 20.23 3.68
CA LEU A 42 -4.49 19.07 4.40
C LEU A 42 -4.12 19.21 5.89
N LYS A 43 -5.11 19.50 6.71
CA LYS A 43 -4.97 19.61 8.18
C LYS A 43 -4.58 18.27 8.83
N LYS A 44 -4.72 17.15 8.10
CA LYS A 44 -4.39 15.80 8.55
C LYS A 44 -3.72 15.03 7.41
N ARG A 45 -2.85 14.09 7.75
CA ARG A 45 -2.31 13.15 6.78
C ARG A 45 -3.44 12.34 6.15
N PRO A 46 -3.38 12.07 4.84
CA PRO A 46 -4.36 11.20 4.19
C PRO A 46 -4.30 9.79 4.79
N GLN A 47 -5.46 9.18 4.94
CA GLN A 47 -5.56 7.85 5.55
C GLN A 47 -5.48 6.76 4.50
N ALA A 48 -4.89 5.62 4.88
CA ALA A 48 -4.87 4.42 4.06
C ALA A 48 -5.17 3.17 4.88
N VAL A 49 -5.74 2.17 4.21
CA VAL A 49 -5.99 0.82 4.75
C VAL A 49 -5.45 -0.19 3.76
N VAL A 50 -4.73 -1.20 4.26
CA VAL A 50 -4.14 -2.26 3.44
C VAL A 50 -4.61 -3.62 3.94
N LYS A 51 -5.14 -4.46 3.03
CA LYS A 51 -5.51 -5.85 3.31
C LYS A 51 -4.98 -6.77 2.21
N ALA A 52 -4.09 -7.67 2.56
CA ALA A 52 -3.50 -8.68 1.68
C ALA A 52 -2.85 -9.82 2.50
N ASP A 53 -2.00 -10.63 1.88
CA ASP A 53 -1.07 -11.49 2.61
C ASP A 53 -0.07 -10.67 3.43
N TYR A 54 0.56 -11.31 4.41
CA TYR A 54 1.39 -10.63 5.41
C TYR A 54 2.52 -9.80 4.79
N ASP A 55 3.28 -10.37 3.85
CA ASP A 55 4.44 -9.69 3.27
C ASP A 55 4.01 -8.49 2.42
N THR A 56 2.94 -8.65 1.65
CA THR A 56 2.35 -7.57 0.84
C THR A 56 1.83 -6.44 1.74
N VAL A 57 1.13 -6.76 2.83
CA VAL A 57 0.68 -5.75 3.81
C VAL A 57 1.85 -4.96 4.37
N CYS A 58 2.90 -5.64 4.81
CA CYS A 58 4.07 -4.97 5.38
C CYS A 58 4.77 -4.07 4.36
N CYS A 59 5.02 -4.57 3.15
CA CYS A 59 5.72 -3.81 2.11
C CYS A 59 4.92 -2.59 1.64
N ILE A 60 3.62 -2.76 1.38
CA ILE A 60 2.76 -1.66 0.90
C ILE A 60 2.53 -0.64 2.01
N ALA A 61 2.33 -1.08 3.25
CA ALA A 61 2.15 -0.15 4.37
C ALA A 61 3.37 0.75 4.59
N GLU A 62 4.59 0.20 4.50
CA GLU A 62 5.80 1.02 4.60
C GLU A 62 5.95 1.97 3.41
N PHE A 63 5.65 1.52 2.20
CA PHE A 63 5.63 2.37 1.03
C PHE A 63 4.65 3.56 1.18
N LEU A 64 3.42 3.31 1.65
CA LEU A 64 2.42 4.35 1.88
C LEU A 64 2.84 5.33 2.98
N LYS A 65 3.49 4.86 4.04
CA LYS A 65 4.07 5.74 5.07
C LYS A 65 5.14 6.66 4.50
N GLU A 66 6.04 6.12 3.65
CA GLU A 66 7.05 6.92 2.95
C GLU A 66 6.40 7.94 2.00
N ALA A 67 5.27 7.61 1.40
CA ALA A 67 4.46 8.51 0.59
C ALA A 67 3.63 9.53 1.39
N GLY A 68 3.70 9.50 2.74
CA GLY A 68 3.07 10.49 3.61
C GLY A 68 1.70 10.09 4.16
N PHE A 69 1.22 8.87 3.92
CA PHE A 69 -0.05 8.38 4.44
C PHE A 69 0.02 7.97 5.90
N ASP A 70 -1.10 8.11 6.59
CA ASP A 70 -1.37 7.45 7.87
C ASP A 70 -2.07 6.12 7.59
N VAL A 71 -1.33 5.00 7.75
CA VAL A 71 -1.87 3.67 7.53
C VAL A 71 -2.58 3.20 8.79
N THR A 72 -3.90 3.41 8.82
CA THR A 72 -4.73 3.19 10.02
C THR A 72 -5.01 1.72 10.30
N HIS A 73 -5.13 0.90 9.25
CA HIS A 73 -5.37 -0.54 9.40
C HIS A 73 -4.47 -1.33 8.46
N LYS A 74 -3.80 -2.33 9.03
CA LYS A 74 -2.97 -3.32 8.34
C LYS A 74 -3.59 -4.69 8.61
N ILE A 75 -4.29 -5.24 7.62
CA ILE A 75 -5.11 -6.44 7.79
C ILE A 75 -4.48 -7.58 6.99
N CYS A 76 -4.09 -8.64 7.69
CA CYS A 76 -3.63 -9.85 7.05
C CYS A 76 -4.83 -10.74 6.67
N SER A 77 -4.81 -11.29 5.46
CA SER A 77 -5.85 -12.22 4.96
C SER A 77 -5.81 -13.59 5.64
N HIS A 78 -4.70 -13.94 6.28
CA HIS A 78 -4.47 -15.24 6.91
C HIS A 78 -4.06 -15.09 8.37
N ALA A 79 -4.35 -16.14 9.16
CA ALA A 79 -3.92 -16.19 10.56
C ALA A 79 -2.38 -16.13 10.67
N LEU A 80 -1.90 -15.30 11.60
CA LEU A 80 -0.46 -15.01 11.77
C LEU A 80 0.34 -16.12 12.47
N LYS A 81 -0.27 -17.30 12.72
CA LYS A 81 0.36 -18.41 13.45
C LYS A 81 1.65 -18.94 12.81
N SER A 82 1.77 -18.81 11.49
CA SER A 82 2.96 -19.23 10.73
C SER A 82 4.02 -18.15 10.59
N VAL A 83 3.75 -16.93 11.03
CA VAL A 83 4.67 -15.81 10.91
C VAL A 83 5.55 -15.74 12.14
N MET A 84 6.86 -15.85 11.96
CA MET A 84 7.83 -15.66 13.04
C MET A 84 7.97 -14.15 13.34
N ASN A 85 7.74 -13.77 14.60
CA ASN A 85 7.83 -12.37 15.05
C ASN A 85 7.01 -11.38 14.20
N PRO A 86 5.66 -11.55 14.14
CA PRO A 86 4.83 -10.66 13.35
C PRO A 86 4.91 -9.22 13.84
N VAL A 87 4.84 -8.27 12.91
CA VAL A 87 4.78 -6.85 13.23
C VAL A 87 3.52 -6.58 14.04
N PRO A 88 3.61 -5.93 15.23
CA PRO A 88 2.50 -5.86 16.19
C PRO A 88 1.23 -5.15 15.69
N ASP A 89 1.37 -4.26 14.71
CA ASP A 89 0.25 -3.48 14.15
C ASP A 89 -0.42 -4.15 12.92
N VAL A 90 0.07 -5.31 12.49
CA VAL A 90 -0.61 -6.16 11.49
C VAL A 90 -1.56 -7.09 12.20
N LYS A 91 -2.86 -7.03 11.85
CA LYS A 91 -3.91 -7.79 12.53
C LYS A 91 -4.57 -8.78 11.58
N PHE A 92 -4.97 -9.91 12.14
CA PHE A 92 -5.86 -10.87 11.51
C PHE A 92 -7.20 -10.86 12.26
N TYR A 93 -8.29 -10.69 11.54
CA TYR A 93 -9.64 -10.73 12.09
C TYR A 93 -10.28 -12.07 11.74
N ALA A 94 -10.54 -12.89 12.74
CA ALA A 94 -11.21 -14.19 12.59
C ALA A 94 -12.70 -14.03 12.31
N ASP A 95 -13.34 -13.00 12.88
CA ASP A 95 -14.73 -12.64 12.62
C ASP A 95 -14.80 -11.79 11.34
N GLU A 96 -15.48 -12.34 10.34
CA GLU A 96 -15.68 -11.67 9.06
C GLU A 96 -16.54 -10.42 9.20
N LYS A 97 -17.52 -10.42 10.07
CA LYS A 97 -18.38 -9.27 10.30
C LYS A 97 -17.57 -8.08 10.84
N GLU A 98 -16.78 -8.32 11.89
CA GLU A 98 -15.89 -7.30 12.45
C GLU A 98 -14.97 -6.71 11.38
N ARG A 99 -14.38 -7.57 10.57
CA ARG A 99 -13.51 -7.15 9.47
C ARG A 99 -14.24 -6.27 8.44
N LEU A 100 -15.43 -6.68 8.00
CA LEU A 100 -16.20 -5.94 7.00
C LEU A 100 -16.74 -4.62 7.56
N ASP A 101 -17.08 -4.55 8.83
CA ASP A 101 -17.54 -3.33 9.49
C ASP A 101 -16.44 -2.25 9.52
N ILE A 102 -15.15 -2.63 9.56
CA ILE A 102 -14.05 -1.69 9.37
C ILE A 102 -14.20 -1.01 8.01
N PHE A 103 -14.33 -1.77 6.92
CA PHE A 103 -14.42 -1.21 5.56
C PHE A 103 -15.66 -0.34 5.34
N ARG A 104 -16.79 -0.69 5.97
CA ARG A 104 -18.04 0.10 5.94
C ARG A 104 -17.90 1.46 6.63
N SER A 105 -17.02 1.55 7.61
CA SER A 105 -16.81 2.79 8.38
C SER A 105 -15.84 3.77 7.74
N LEU A 106 -15.12 3.36 6.68
CA LEU A 106 -14.10 4.19 6.03
C LEU A 106 -14.74 5.30 5.21
N GLN A 107 -14.13 6.49 5.27
CA GLN A 107 -14.50 7.66 4.47
C GLN A 107 -13.24 8.40 4.02
N ASN A 108 -13.23 8.86 2.77
CA ASN A 108 -12.12 9.62 2.19
C ASN A 108 -10.75 8.92 2.40
N THR A 109 -10.74 7.59 2.30
CA THR A 109 -9.58 6.75 2.60
C THR A 109 -9.09 6.05 1.33
N LEU A 110 -7.78 5.92 1.17
CA LEU A 110 -7.17 5.06 0.16
C LEU A 110 -7.21 3.61 0.64
N VAL A 111 -7.97 2.76 -0.04
CA VAL A 111 -8.18 1.35 0.34
C VAL A 111 -7.50 0.42 -0.65
N LEU A 112 -6.53 -0.34 -0.18
CA LEU A 112 -5.84 -1.37 -0.96
C LEU A 112 -6.22 -2.75 -0.39
N ALA A 113 -7.11 -3.47 -1.09
CA ALA A 113 -7.70 -4.70 -0.54
C ALA A 113 -8.15 -5.68 -1.65
N ASP A 114 -8.89 -6.72 -1.24
CA ASP A 114 -9.63 -7.63 -2.11
C ASP A 114 -11.03 -7.10 -2.45
N ASP A 115 -11.68 -7.71 -3.44
CA ASP A 115 -13.01 -7.29 -3.91
C ASP A 115 -14.08 -7.31 -2.82
N VAL A 116 -14.10 -8.34 -1.96
CA VAL A 116 -15.13 -8.47 -0.92
C VAL A 116 -15.07 -7.27 0.03
N SER A 117 -13.87 -6.86 0.40
CA SER A 117 -13.63 -5.71 1.27
C SER A 117 -13.94 -4.40 0.57
N ILE A 118 -13.51 -4.23 -0.68
CA ILE A 118 -13.78 -3.03 -1.50
C ILE A 118 -15.27 -2.81 -1.72
N MET A 119 -16.05 -3.87 -1.94
CA MET A 119 -17.50 -3.80 -2.10
C MET A 119 -18.24 -3.30 -0.85
N GLN A 120 -17.61 -3.27 0.32
CA GLN A 120 -18.18 -2.71 1.55
C GLN A 120 -17.90 -1.22 1.70
N CYS A 121 -16.93 -0.68 0.96
CA CYS A 121 -16.58 0.74 1.02
C CYS A 121 -17.64 1.58 0.31
N ASP A 122 -17.87 2.79 0.79
CA ASP A 122 -18.66 3.76 0.06
C ASP A 122 -17.83 4.44 -1.05
N ASN A 123 -18.48 5.25 -1.88
CA ASN A 123 -17.88 5.91 -3.03
C ASN A 123 -17.00 7.12 -2.68
N THR A 124 -16.87 7.47 -1.40
CA THR A 124 -15.93 8.51 -0.94
C THR A 124 -14.50 7.98 -0.86
N ASN A 125 -14.34 6.65 -0.92
CA ASN A 125 -13.05 6.00 -0.82
C ASN A 125 -12.46 5.72 -2.20
N THR A 126 -11.14 5.89 -2.33
CA THR A 126 -10.40 5.43 -3.52
C THR A 126 -9.94 4.01 -3.28
N CYS A 127 -10.39 3.07 -4.10
CA CYS A 127 -10.14 1.66 -3.89
C CYS A 127 -9.22 1.08 -4.97
N LEU A 128 -8.18 0.36 -4.55
CA LEU A 128 -7.30 -0.42 -5.41
C LEU A 128 -7.30 -1.89 -4.99
N ARG A 129 -7.59 -2.75 -5.94
CA ARG A 129 -7.51 -4.19 -5.75
C ARG A 129 -6.07 -4.67 -5.78
N ILE A 130 -5.63 -5.31 -4.69
CA ILE A 130 -4.26 -5.85 -4.57
C ILE A 130 -4.20 -7.31 -4.16
N SER A 131 -5.34 -7.92 -3.79
CA SER A 131 -5.37 -9.29 -3.28
C SER A 131 -6.63 -10.06 -3.72
N ALA A 132 -6.64 -11.36 -3.51
CA ALA A 132 -7.80 -12.24 -3.69
C ALA A 132 -8.73 -12.18 -2.46
N PRO A 133 -10.03 -12.48 -2.62
CA PRO A 133 -10.71 -12.94 -3.83
C PRO A 133 -11.06 -11.81 -4.80
N VAL A 134 -11.10 -12.18 -6.10
CA VAL A 134 -11.57 -11.31 -7.19
C VAL A 134 -12.94 -11.81 -7.64
N ILE A 135 -13.97 -10.99 -7.48
CA ILE A 135 -15.37 -11.35 -7.79
C ILE A 135 -15.80 -10.77 -9.14
N ASN A 136 -15.46 -9.55 -9.41
CA ASN A 136 -15.93 -8.82 -10.59
C ASN A 136 -14.96 -8.93 -11.76
N GLY A 137 -14.69 -10.12 -12.28
CA GLY A 137 -14.12 -10.41 -13.60
C GLY A 137 -13.05 -9.51 -14.21
N SER A 138 -12.89 -8.32 -13.71
CA SER A 138 -11.78 -7.46 -14.01
C SER A 138 -10.57 -8.05 -13.30
N GLN A 139 -9.75 -8.65 -14.04
CA GLN A 139 -8.49 -9.23 -13.67
C GLN A 139 -7.81 -8.39 -12.57
N VAL A 140 -7.48 -9.03 -11.45
CA VAL A 140 -6.18 -8.69 -10.88
C VAL A 140 -5.24 -8.93 -12.04
N ALA A 141 -4.83 -7.86 -12.66
CA ALA A 141 -3.98 -8.00 -13.80
C ALA A 141 -2.72 -8.66 -13.27
N THR A 142 -2.58 -9.96 -13.53
CA THR A 142 -1.42 -10.77 -13.14
C THR A 142 -0.11 -10.19 -13.65
N HIS A 143 -0.20 -9.19 -14.51
CA HIS A 143 0.91 -8.42 -15.08
C HIS A 143 1.13 -7.06 -14.40
N LEU A 144 0.27 -6.65 -13.45
CA LEU A 144 0.52 -5.42 -12.69
C LEU A 144 1.47 -5.75 -11.53
N PRO A 145 2.70 -5.26 -11.57
CA PRO A 145 3.62 -5.49 -10.49
C PRO A 145 3.21 -4.63 -9.29
N PHE A 146 3.04 -5.25 -8.13
CA PHE A 146 2.94 -4.51 -6.86
C PHE A 146 4.29 -4.37 -6.18
N MET A 147 5.35 -4.90 -6.78
CA MET A 147 6.70 -4.90 -6.23
C MET A 147 7.73 -4.31 -7.20
N GLY A 148 8.84 -3.85 -6.65
CA GLY A 148 9.92 -3.24 -7.42
C GLY A 148 9.55 -1.85 -7.96
N ILE A 149 10.36 -1.36 -8.88
CA ILE A 149 10.24 0.01 -9.43
C ILE A 149 8.91 0.20 -10.17
N LYS A 150 8.51 -0.77 -10.97
CA LYS A 150 7.25 -0.71 -11.72
C LYS A 150 6.02 -0.77 -10.81
N GLY A 151 6.10 -1.53 -9.72
CA GLY A 151 5.06 -1.56 -8.70
C GLY A 151 4.91 -0.21 -8.00
N ALA A 152 6.02 0.43 -7.69
CA ALA A 152 6.03 1.77 -7.14
C ALA A 152 5.38 2.78 -8.09
N ASP A 153 5.67 2.74 -9.41
CA ASP A 153 5.04 3.61 -10.40
C ASP A 153 3.52 3.42 -10.42
N TYR A 154 3.07 2.18 -10.47
CA TYR A 154 1.63 1.85 -10.47
C TYR A 154 0.90 2.34 -9.21
N LEU A 155 1.50 2.12 -8.04
CA LEU A 155 0.94 2.63 -6.78
C LEU A 155 0.93 4.16 -6.74
N MET A 156 1.93 4.81 -7.33
CA MET A 156 1.99 6.27 -7.41
C MET A 156 0.88 6.85 -8.28
N GLU A 157 0.60 6.26 -9.44
CA GLU A 157 -0.54 6.67 -10.28
C GLU A 157 -1.86 6.57 -9.49
N THR A 158 -2.03 5.51 -8.69
CA THR A 158 -3.21 5.36 -7.83
C THR A 158 -3.28 6.43 -6.75
N ILE A 159 -2.14 6.78 -6.14
CA ILE A 159 -2.05 7.84 -5.14
C ILE A 159 -2.37 9.21 -5.77
N GLU A 160 -1.90 9.49 -6.97
CA GLU A 160 -2.23 10.72 -7.70
C GLU A 160 -3.73 10.83 -7.96
N LEU A 161 -4.37 9.75 -8.40
CA LEU A 161 -5.83 9.69 -8.58
C LEU A 161 -6.57 9.95 -7.26
N TYR A 162 -6.11 9.39 -6.15
CA TYR A 162 -6.67 9.65 -4.84
C TYR A 162 -6.60 11.13 -4.47
N TYR A 163 -5.45 11.77 -4.66
CA TYR A 163 -5.32 13.20 -4.39
C TYR A 163 -6.22 14.07 -5.29
N GLN A 164 -6.39 13.71 -6.56
CA GLN A 164 -7.31 14.40 -7.47
C GLN A 164 -8.78 14.32 -7.04
N GLN A 165 -9.17 13.29 -6.31
CA GLN A 165 -10.54 13.17 -5.76
C GLN A 165 -10.75 13.96 -4.47
N LEU A 166 -9.69 14.31 -3.75
CA LEU A 166 -9.77 15.10 -2.52
C LEU A 166 -9.86 16.62 -2.77
N TYR A 167 -9.53 17.08 -3.98
CA TYR A 167 -9.53 18.48 -4.42
C TYR A 167 -10.54 18.74 -5.53
#